data_402e12dba7a83af46d59d8a57068747c
#
_entry.id   402e12dba7a83af46d59d8a57068747c
#
_cell.length_a   1.000
_cell.length_b   1.000
_cell.length_c   1.000
_cell.angle_alpha   90.00
_cell.angle_beta   90.00
_cell.angle_gamma   90.00
#
_symmetry.space_group_name_H-M   'P 1'
#
loop_
_entity.id
_entity.type
_entity.pdbx_description
1 polymer ?
#
loop_
_entity_poly.entity_id
_entity_poly.type
_entity_poly.pdbx_seq_one_letter_code
_entity_poly.pdbx_strand_id
1 'polypeptide(L)'
;MICKHCGADNPIDALTCGACGKALEQPAPFSDDDPVPGLGARKRSRRGGLIALIALAVLALAAGLVFRKAVAEFFVRTFSSPEAYYQHVERRAIDDLAERVGAGYAFAFGEDGKGASHTARAEFVPAVDGLDWLDSVTLTGEAHTADGALSAAAALSLNGSELLSADAYVGDTVSAVRLPLLNKNYLALDEDGDVTAFLSALAKAGLTRAEVEDLTKAVLTAAVEPLDGVERSNDTLTAEQISQRCTLLTVTIDEARAEKMCGAIADTLEENDAAQKLLDAYDGDASDCEALAARLTDSLLSALTDGGNTEMQLWVGADGSVRGRALTLSDGTGFRFACPFRLMKGAAGLDCAVLLPEGETFRLNGTLQRKSGKLEATAKRDGDKLDLFKLEYSDLVVKGVERAVSFRLEPDRDLAKTLDQPLIGTYIGRIAFEGRITQQGDHAESDFVVQYRDDTVATANAERETTGPAPIEPVEKALSHGAWLRKVDLISALKGLNEALENAGVPKDLLRMLSMLLSQLLPDSAA
;
A
#
# COMPACT_ATOMS: atom_id res chain seq x y z
N MET A 1 5.73 -36.62 -37.01
CA MET A 1 4.71 -36.55 -38.09
C MET A 1 3.37 -37.06 -37.58
N ILE A 2 2.28 -36.45 -38.04
CA ILE A 2 0.93 -36.81 -37.57
C ILE A 2 0.39 -37.98 -38.40
N CYS A 3 -0.10 -39.02 -37.74
CA CYS A 3 -0.71 -40.18 -38.41
C CYS A 3 -2.07 -39.81 -39.02
N LYS A 4 -2.22 -40.01 -40.34
CA LYS A 4 -3.46 -39.70 -41.06
C LYS A 4 -4.65 -40.58 -40.65
N HIS A 5 -4.40 -41.71 -39.95
CA HIS A 5 -5.46 -42.66 -39.57
C HIS A 5 -6.01 -42.41 -38.15
N CYS A 6 -5.20 -41.94 -37.20
CA CYS A 6 -5.65 -41.79 -35.83
C CYS A 6 -5.27 -40.44 -35.20
N GLY A 7 -4.58 -39.53 -35.91
CA GLY A 7 -4.21 -38.21 -35.45
C GLY A 7 -3.06 -38.16 -34.42
N ALA A 8 -2.47 -39.30 -34.07
CA ALA A 8 -1.39 -39.35 -33.11
C ALA A 8 -0.08 -38.78 -33.70
N ASP A 9 0.67 -38.04 -32.89
CA ASP A 9 1.98 -37.51 -33.24
C ASP A 9 3.06 -38.57 -33.05
N ASN A 10 3.92 -38.74 -34.06
CA ASN A 10 4.98 -39.73 -34.09
C ASN A 10 6.30 -39.06 -34.45
N PRO A 11 7.46 -39.65 -34.03
CA PRO A 11 8.76 -39.20 -34.49
C PRO A 11 8.87 -39.15 -36.01
N ILE A 12 9.68 -38.25 -36.57
CA ILE A 12 9.74 -37.99 -38.02
C ILE A 12 10.31 -39.17 -38.80
N ASP A 13 11.03 -40.05 -38.15
CA ASP A 13 11.68 -41.28 -38.65
C ASP A 13 10.87 -42.54 -38.37
N ALA A 14 9.71 -42.46 -37.73
CA ALA A 14 8.88 -43.61 -37.44
C ALA A 14 8.27 -44.23 -38.71
N LEU A 15 8.46 -45.51 -38.91
CA LEU A 15 7.90 -46.28 -40.06
C LEU A 15 6.45 -46.69 -39.81
N THR A 16 6.06 -46.83 -38.55
CA THR A 16 4.70 -47.21 -38.14
C THR A 16 4.23 -46.31 -36.99
N CYS A 17 2.92 -46.03 -36.96
CA CYS A 17 2.32 -45.25 -35.90
C CYS A 17 2.34 -46.00 -34.56
N GLY A 18 2.96 -45.42 -33.53
CA GLY A 18 3.03 -46.02 -32.19
C GLY A 18 1.67 -46.22 -31.51
N ALA A 19 0.62 -45.48 -31.92
CA ALA A 19 -0.69 -45.57 -31.33
C ALA A 19 -1.64 -46.57 -32.05
N CYS A 20 -1.59 -46.68 -33.38
CA CYS A 20 -2.53 -47.53 -34.13
C CYS A 20 -1.86 -48.61 -34.98
N GLY A 21 -0.53 -48.71 -34.98
CA GLY A 21 0.26 -49.73 -35.69
C GLY A 21 0.26 -49.64 -37.23
N LYS A 22 -0.41 -48.63 -37.82
CA LYS A 22 -0.43 -48.51 -39.30
C LYS A 22 0.83 -47.81 -39.79
N ALA A 23 1.28 -48.23 -41.01
CA ALA A 23 2.42 -47.63 -41.67
C ALA A 23 2.24 -46.12 -41.89
N LEU A 24 3.29 -45.36 -41.61
CA LEU A 24 3.36 -43.94 -41.89
C LEU A 24 4.00 -43.70 -43.25
N GLU A 25 3.39 -42.87 -44.07
CA GLU A 25 3.97 -42.48 -45.35
C GLU A 25 5.17 -41.59 -45.11
N GLN A 26 6.35 -42.11 -45.36
CA GLN A 26 7.57 -41.29 -45.35
C GLN A 26 7.61 -40.41 -46.60
N PRO A 27 8.02 -39.16 -46.52
CA PRO A 27 8.31 -38.36 -47.70
C PRO A 27 9.42 -39.09 -48.50
N ALA A 28 9.18 -39.29 -49.77
CA ALA A 28 10.14 -39.94 -50.66
C ALA A 28 11.49 -39.21 -50.59
N PRO A 29 12.63 -39.91 -50.51
CA PRO A 29 13.93 -39.29 -50.57
C PRO A 29 14.07 -38.52 -51.90
N PHE A 30 14.48 -37.25 -51.85
CA PHE A 30 14.81 -36.49 -53.04
C PHE A 30 15.89 -37.21 -53.83
N SER A 31 15.59 -37.61 -55.03
CA SER A 31 16.58 -38.12 -56.01
C SER A 31 17.22 -36.89 -56.68
N ASP A 32 18.57 -36.83 -56.68
CA ASP A 32 19.35 -35.76 -57.31
C ASP A 32 19.20 -35.66 -58.82
N ASP A 33 18.44 -36.58 -59.44
CA ASP A 33 18.28 -36.68 -60.89
C ASP A 33 16.92 -36.21 -61.44
N ASP A 34 16.03 -35.68 -60.60
CA ASP A 34 14.76 -35.13 -61.10
C ASP A 34 15.01 -33.77 -61.76
N PRO A 35 14.67 -33.62 -63.07
CA PRO A 35 14.83 -32.33 -63.75
C PRO A 35 13.90 -31.29 -63.09
N VAL A 36 14.50 -30.29 -62.49
CA VAL A 36 13.81 -29.11 -61.94
C VAL A 36 12.93 -28.53 -63.05
N PRO A 37 11.56 -28.49 -62.91
CA PRO A 37 10.71 -27.88 -63.93
C PRO A 37 11.12 -26.44 -64.14
N GLY A 38 11.49 -26.09 -65.37
CA GLY A 38 12.11 -24.86 -65.76
C GLY A 38 11.46 -23.64 -65.11
N LEU A 39 12.23 -22.90 -64.40
CA LEU A 39 11.96 -21.53 -64.01
C LEU A 39 11.88 -20.68 -65.28
N GLY A 40 10.71 -20.77 -65.93
CA GLY A 40 10.35 -19.79 -66.94
C GLY A 40 10.51 -18.41 -66.32
N ALA A 41 11.33 -17.58 -66.94
CA ALA A 41 11.60 -16.23 -66.52
C ALA A 41 10.28 -15.43 -66.35
N ARG A 42 9.64 -15.56 -65.18
CA ARG A 42 8.54 -14.69 -64.81
C ARG A 42 9.13 -13.30 -64.70
N LYS A 43 8.75 -12.42 -65.63
CA LYS A 43 8.93 -11.00 -65.53
C LYS A 43 8.55 -10.58 -64.11
N ARG A 44 9.52 -10.29 -63.26
CA ARG A 44 9.31 -9.77 -61.91
C ARG A 44 8.49 -8.50 -62.04
N SER A 45 7.18 -8.63 -61.75
CA SER A 45 6.30 -7.51 -61.61
C SER A 45 6.87 -6.59 -60.54
N ARG A 46 7.32 -5.39 -60.88
CA ARG A 46 7.75 -4.37 -59.92
C ARG A 46 6.70 -4.08 -58.85
N ARG A 47 5.44 -4.50 -59.06
CA ARG A 47 4.34 -4.35 -58.08
C ARG A 47 4.47 -5.26 -56.86
N GLY A 48 5.02 -6.47 -56.96
CA GLY A 48 5.21 -7.38 -55.84
C GLY A 48 6.26 -6.86 -54.84
N GLY A 49 7.32 -6.23 -55.34
CA GLY A 49 8.33 -5.61 -54.49
C GLY A 49 7.80 -4.36 -53.74
N LEU A 50 6.94 -3.56 -54.42
CA LEU A 50 6.31 -2.41 -53.80
C LEU A 50 5.29 -2.81 -52.71
N ILE A 51 4.49 -3.85 -52.96
CA ILE A 51 3.55 -4.38 -51.97
C ILE A 51 4.29 -4.94 -50.74
N ALA A 52 5.39 -5.67 -50.96
CA ALA A 52 6.23 -6.16 -49.86
C ALA A 52 6.87 -5.01 -49.04
N LEU A 53 7.29 -3.94 -49.71
CA LEU A 53 7.87 -2.76 -49.07
C LEU A 53 6.83 -1.95 -48.30
N ILE A 54 5.62 -1.82 -48.84
CA ILE A 54 4.48 -1.20 -48.14
C ILE A 54 4.04 -2.05 -46.94
N ALA A 55 3.95 -3.37 -47.08
CA ALA A 55 3.65 -4.27 -45.97
C ALA A 55 4.69 -4.17 -44.85
N LEU A 56 5.97 -4.10 -45.21
CA LEU A 56 7.06 -3.94 -44.26
C LEU A 56 7.06 -2.58 -43.59
N ALA A 57 6.72 -1.51 -44.33
CA ALA A 57 6.55 -0.17 -43.78
C ALA A 57 5.34 -0.08 -42.83
N VAL A 58 4.21 -0.73 -43.18
CA VAL A 58 3.03 -0.80 -42.33
C VAL A 58 3.31 -1.61 -41.06
N LEU A 59 4.02 -2.74 -41.16
CA LEU A 59 4.47 -3.51 -40.02
C LEU A 59 5.45 -2.72 -39.13
N ALA A 60 6.37 -1.98 -39.71
CA ALA A 60 7.29 -1.12 -38.97
C ALA A 60 6.57 0.04 -38.28
N LEU A 61 5.56 0.63 -38.94
CA LEU A 61 4.70 1.67 -38.35
C LEU A 61 3.84 1.11 -37.23
N ALA A 62 3.23 -0.07 -37.42
CA ALA A 62 2.44 -0.74 -36.40
C ALA A 62 3.31 -1.14 -35.19
N ALA A 63 4.51 -1.70 -35.44
CA ALA A 63 5.48 -1.98 -34.39
C ALA A 63 5.92 -0.70 -33.69
N GLY A 64 6.19 0.38 -34.43
CA GLY A 64 6.55 1.70 -33.89
C GLY A 64 5.43 2.29 -33.03
N LEU A 65 4.17 2.10 -33.39
CA LEU A 65 3.03 2.54 -32.58
C LEU A 65 2.85 1.69 -31.30
N VAL A 66 3.00 0.37 -31.41
CA VAL A 66 2.91 -0.55 -30.26
C VAL A 66 4.10 -0.37 -29.31
N PHE A 67 5.30 -0.20 -29.86
CA PHE A 67 6.55 -0.06 -29.08
C PHE A 67 7.03 1.39 -28.90
N ARG A 68 6.20 2.38 -29.29
CA ARG A 68 6.61 3.80 -29.25
C ARG A 68 7.20 4.23 -27.91
N LYS A 69 6.62 3.77 -26.79
CA LYS A 69 7.13 4.07 -25.44
C LYS A 69 8.51 3.44 -25.22
N ALA A 70 8.68 2.17 -25.56
CA ALA A 70 9.94 1.46 -25.40
C ALA A 70 11.04 2.01 -26.34
N VAL A 71 10.68 2.42 -27.56
CA VAL A 71 11.60 3.04 -28.52
C VAL A 71 11.99 4.43 -28.05
N ALA A 72 11.04 5.26 -27.62
CA ALA A 72 11.31 6.58 -27.05
C ALA A 72 12.23 6.47 -25.83
N GLU A 73 11.92 5.54 -24.92
CA GLU A 73 12.74 5.28 -23.73
C GLU A 73 14.15 4.82 -24.07
N PHE A 74 14.30 3.96 -25.08
CA PHE A 74 15.61 3.55 -25.57
C PHE A 74 16.44 4.75 -26.07
N PHE A 75 15.83 5.69 -26.81
CA PHE A 75 16.50 6.90 -27.28
C PHE A 75 16.88 7.82 -26.13
N VAL A 76 15.95 8.11 -25.21
CA VAL A 76 16.23 8.95 -24.04
C VAL A 76 17.35 8.31 -23.22
N ARG A 77 17.25 7.04 -22.87
CA ARG A 77 18.26 6.32 -22.10
C ARG A 77 19.64 6.31 -22.78
N THR A 78 19.69 6.21 -24.12
CA THR A 78 20.95 6.04 -24.84
C THR A 78 21.66 7.36 -25.12
N PHE A 79 20.90 8.43 -25.37
CA PHE A 79 21.44 9.71 -25.88
C PHE A 79 21.38 10.84 -24.84
N SER A 80 20.70 10.68 -23.70
CA SER A 80 20.72 11.67 -22.62
C SER A 80 21.94 11.50 -21.71
N SER A 81 22.37 12.60 -21.09
CA SER A 81 23.32 12.53 -19.97
C SER A 81 22.72 11.71 -18.81
N PRO A 82 23.52 11.19 -17.86
CA PRO A 82 23.01 10.49 -16.69
C PRO A 82 22.00 11.32 -15.90
N GLU A 83 22.27 12.62 -15.71
CA GLU A 83 21.40 13.56 -15.00
C GLU A 83 20.06 13.74 -15.71
N ALA A 84 20.11 14.00 -17.02
CA ALA A 84 18.90 14.20 -17.83
C ALA A 84 18.04 12.92 -17.88
N TYR A 85 18.67 11.75 -17.89
CA TYR A 85 17.95 10.47 -17.82
C TYR A 85 17.34 10.24 -16.43
N TYR A 86 18.09 10.54 -15.37
CA TYR A 86 17.60 10.48 -13.99
C TYR A 86 16.35 11.36 -13.80
N GLN A 87 16.44 12.63 -14.18
CA GLN A 87 15.31 13.56 -14.10
C GLN A 87 14.10 13.12 -14.94
N HIS A 88 14.33 12.55 -16.14
CA HIS A 88 13.25 12.01 -16.96
C HIS A 88 12.51 10.86 -16.27
N VAL A 89 13.24 9.95 -15.64
CA VAL A 89 12.64 8.80 -14.93
C VAL A 89 11.92 9.28 -13.66
N GLU A 90 12.55 10.19 -12.91
CA GLU A 90 11.97 10.71 -11.67
C GLU A 90 10.69 11.52 -11.92
N ARG A 91 10.64 12.38 -12.93
CA ARG A 91 9.41 13.11 -13.27
C ARG A 91 8.23 12.18 -13.52
N ARG A 92 8.44 11.05 -14.20
CA ARG A 92 7.38 10.06 -14.40
C ARG A 92 6.95 9.36 -13.12
N ALA A 93 7.92 9.04 -12.24
CA ALA A 93 7.62 8.45 -10.95
C ALA A 93 6.90 9.45 -10.02
N ILE A 94 7.26 10.74 -10.10
CA ILE A 94 6.61 11.84 -9.39
C ILE A 94 5.15 12.00 -9.86
N ASP A 95 4.89 11.97 -11.17
CA ASP A 95 3.52 12.05 -11.70
C ASP A 95 2.65 10.90 -11.18
N ASP A 96 3.15 9.66 -11.24
CA ASP A 96 2.43 8.47 -10.73
C ASP A 96 2.20 8.54 -9.20
N LEU A 97 3.15 9.08 -8.44
CA LEU A 97 3.05 9.23 -7.00
C LEU A 97 2.05 10.34 -6.63
N ALA A 98 2.12 11.49 -7.29
CA ALA A 98 1.22 12.61 -7.05
C ALA A 98 -0.25 12.23 -7.31
N GLU A 99 -0.55 11.49 -8.39
CA GLU A 99 -1.88 10.95 -8.66
C GLU A 99 -2.38 10.07 -7.48
N ARG A 100 -1.51 9.23 -6.91
CA ARG A 100 -1.86 8.37 -5.76
C ARG A 100 -2.06 9.18 -4.47
N VAL A 101 -1.21 10.17 -4.22
CA VAL A 101 -1.34 11.07 -3.05
C VAL A 101 -2.63 11.87 -3.16
N GLY A 102 -2.92 12.45 -4.34
CA GLY A 102 -4.18 13.16 -4.58
C GLY A 102 -5.41 12.27 -4.43
N ALA A 103 -5.35 11.02 -4.92
CA ALA A 103 -6.43 10.06 -4.73
C ALA A 103 -6.63 9.66 -3.25
N GLY A 104 -5.53 9.51 -2.49
CA GLY A 104 -5.57 9.27 -1.05
C GLY A 104 -6.18 10.45 -0.28
N TYR A 105 -5.80 11.66 -0.65
CA TYR A 105 -6.37 12.88 -0.09
C TYR A 105 -7.86 12.99 -0.40
N ALA A 106 -8.25 12.82 -1.67
CA ALA A 106 -9.64 12.87 -2.08
C ALA A 106 -10.51 11.80 -1.39
N PHE A 107 -9.94 10.63 -1.12
CA PHE A 107 -10.62 9.61 -0.31
C PHE A 107 -10.93 10.13 1.10
N ALA A 108 -10.01 10.84 1.75
CA ALA A 108 -10.18 11.31 3.13
C ALA A 108 -10.99 12.63 3.21
N PHE A 109 -10.82 13.54 2.24
CA PHE A 109 -11.31 14.92 2.31
C PHE A 109 -12.28 15.30 1.16
N GLY A 110 -12.59 14.36 0.26
CA GLY A 110 -13.41 14.63 -0.93
C GLY A 110 -12.60 15.19 -2.10
N GLU A 111 -13.10 15.04 -3.31
CA GLU A 111 -12.45 15.53 -4.55
C GLU A 111 -12.29 17.06 -4.56
N ASP A 112 -13.22 17.77 -3.94
CA ASP A 112 -13.24 19.23 -3.87
C ASP A 112 -12.74 19.79 -2.51
N GLY A 113 -12.21 18.94 -1.64
CA GLY A 113 -11.68 19.33 -0.32
C GLY A 113 -12.73 19.71 0.71
N LYS A 114 -14.02 19.52 0.43
CA LYS A 114 -15.10 19.89 1.36
C LYS A 114 -15.43 18.82 2.38
N GLY A 115 -14.82 17.66 2.25
CA GLY A 115 -14.97 16.57 3.18
C GLY A 115 -15.55 15.30 2.56
N ALA A 116 -15.50 14.24 3.35
CA ALA A 116 -16.02 12.92 3.03
C ALA A 116 -16.54 12.24 4.31
N SER A 117 -17.40 11.25 4.12
CA SER A 117 -17.90 10.40 5.20
C SER A 117 -17.64 8.95 4.87
N HIS A 118 -17.12 8.23 5.83
CA HIS A 118 -16.81 6.81 5.73
C HIS A 118 -17.54 6.06 6.83
N THR A 119 -18.27 5.04 6.49
CA THR A 119 -18.86 4.10 7.43
C THR A 119 -18.28 2.72 7.19
N ALA A 120 -18.04 1.99 8.27
CA ALA A 120 -17.59 0.62 8.23
C ALA A 120 -18.33 -0.23 9.27
N ARG A 121 -18.69 -1.43 8.90
CA ARG A 121 -19.29 -2.41 9.80
C ARG A 121 -18.61 -3.75 9.58
N ALA A 122 -18.18 -4.41 10.65
CA ALA A 122 -17.71 -5.77 10.61
C ALA A 122 -18.51 -6.60 11.62
N GLU A 123 -19.05 -7.71 11.18
CA GLU A 123 -19.82 -8.64 12.00
C GLU A 123 -19.16 -10.01 11.99
N PHE A 124 -18.85 -10.52 13.18
CA PHE A 124 -18.24 -11.81 13.41
C PHE A 124 -19.27 -12.72 14.04
N VAL A 125 -19.52 -13.86 13.44
CA VAL A 125 -20.41 -14.91 13.93
C VAL A 125 -19.54 -16.07 14.42
N PRO A 126 -19.48 -16.33 15.73
CA PRO A 126 -18.73 -17.47 16.27
C PRO A 126 -19.25 -18.81 15.75
N ALA A 127 -18.32 -19.75 15.55
CA ALA A 127 -18.61 -21.11 15.11
C ALA A 127 -17.93 -22.14 16.06
N VAL A 128 -17.96 -21.88 17.37
CA VAL A 128 -17.28 -22.66 18.39
C VAL A 128 -18.33 -23.26 19.35
N ASP A 129 -18.26 -24.57 19.58
CA ASP A 129 -19.10 -25.23 20.54
C ASP A 129 -18.97 -24.60 21.95
N GLY A 130 -20.10 -24.37 22.61
CA GLY A 130 -20.15 -23.72 23.92
C GLY A 130 -20.22 -22.20 23.92
N LEU A 131 -20.24 -21.58 22.75
CA LEU A 131 -20.54 -20.15 22.56
C LEU A 131 -21.94 -19.92 21.97
N ASP A 132 -22.87 -20.89 22.15
CA ASP A 132 -24.24 -20.80 21.59
C ASP A 132 -25.04 -19.58 22.07
N TRP A 133 -24.59 -18.92 23.13
CA TRP A 133 -25.15 -17.66 23.64
C TRP A 133 -24.67 -16.43 22.89
N LEU A 134 -23.58 -16.54 22.10
CA LEU A 134 -22.97 -15.44 21.36
C LEU A 134 -23.36 -15.55 19.89
N ASP A 135 -24.40 -14.83 19.50
CA ASP A 135 -24.88 -14.80 18.12
C ASP A 135 -23.92 -14.02 17.21
N SER A 136 -23.46 -12.85 17.68
CA SER A 136 -22.50 -12.04 16.90
C SER A 136 -21.70 -11.06 17.76
N VAL A 137 -20.53 -10.69 17.24
CA VAL A 137 -19.71 -9.55 17.67
C VAL A 137 -19.68 -8.56 16.52
N THR A 138 -20.18 -7.35 16.74
CA THR A 138 -20.19 -6.32 15.71
C THR A 138 -19.25 -5.18 16.08
N LEU A 139 -18.39 -4.79 15.15
CA LEU A 139 -17.60 -3.56 15.21
C LEU A 139 -18.15 -2.60 14.16
N THR A 140 -18.54 -1.41 14.59
CA THR A 140 -18.91 -0.31 13.70
C THR A 140 -17.93 0.82 13.83
N GLY A 141 -17.69 1.52 12.73
CA GLY A 141 -16.83 2.69 12.69
C GLY A 141 -17.40 3.71 11.72
N GLU A 142 -17.27 4.97 12.07
CA GLU A 142 -17.56 6.08 11.16
C GLU A 142 -16.46 7.13 11.27
N ALA A 143 -16.17 7.80 10.18
CA ALA A 143 -15.23 8.91 10.13
C ALA A 143 -15.78 9.96 9.18
N HIS A 144 -15.76 11.21 9.59
CA HIS A 144 -16.27 12.33 8.82
C HIS A 144 -15.23 13.44 8.77
N THR A 145 -15.08 14.03 7.61
CA THR A 145 -14.34 15.26 7.41
C THR A 145 -15.29 16.30 6.82
N ALA A 146 -15.40 17.46 7.41
CA ALA A 146 -16.19 18.57 6.91
C ALA A 146 -15.79 19.88 7.60
N ASP A 147 -15.86 20.99 6.88
CA ASP A 147 -15.73 22.36 7.43
C ASP A 147 -14.48 22.56 8.31
N GLY A 148 -13.35 21.97 7.96
CA GLY A 148 -12.09 22.08 8.71
C GLY A 148 -12.01 21.22 9.97
N ALA A 149 -12.97 20.32 10.19
CA ALA A 149 -12.98 19.40 11.31
C ALA A 149 -12.92 17.94 10.84
N LEU A 150 -12.42 17.07 11.74
CA LEU A 150 -12.52 15.62 11.62
C LEU A 150 -13.25 15.06 12.83
N SER A 151 -14.11 14.09 12.61
CA SER A 151 -14.68 13.27 13.67
C SER A 151 -14.59 11.80 13.33
N ALA A 152 -14.40 10.97 14.34
CA ALA A 152 -14.44 9.52 14.19
C ALA A 152 -15.17 8.92 15.39
N ALA A 153 -15.96 7.90 15.15
CA ALA A 153 -16.58 7.10 16.19
C ALA A 153 -16.41 5.61 15.90
N ALA A 154 -16.28 4.83 16.95
CA ALA A 154 -16.25 3.37 16.86
C ALA A 154 -17.05 2.75 18.00
N ALA A 155 -17.75 1.66 17.72
CA ALA A 155 -18.49 0.93 18.74
C ALA A 155 -18.32 -0.59 18.56
N LEU A 156 -18.21 -1.28 19.70
CA LEU A 156 -18.17 -2.72 19.81
C LEU A 156 -19.48 -3.20 20.48
N SER A 157 -20.18 -4.09 19.81
CA SER A 157 -21.42 -4.69 20.31
C SER A 157 -21.32 -6.21 20.37
N LEU A 158 -22.01 -6.81 21.35
CA LEU A 158 -22.28 -8.26 21.42
C LEU A 158 -23.77 -8.47 21.29
N ASN A 159 -24.20 -9.36 20.41
CA ASN A 159 -25.62 -9.69 20.19
C ASN A 159 -26.49 -8.42 20.04
N GLY A 160 -25.97 -7.37 19.39
CA GLY A 160 -26.64 -6.08 19.23
C GLY A 160 -26.61 -5.16 20.44
N SER A 161 -26.07 -5.57 21.60
CA SER A 161 -25.89 -4.69 22.78
C SER A 161 -24.51 -4.02 22.71
N GLU A 162 -24.47 -2.70 22.70
CA GLU A 162 -23.22 -1.94 22.72
C GLU A 162 -22.49 -2.15 24.05
N LEU A 163 -21.22 -2.55 23.97
CA LEU A 163 -20.34 -2.73 25.12
C LEU A 163 -19.42 -1.55 25.34
N LEU A 164 -18.83 -1.09 24.26
CA LEU A 164 -17.84 -0.01 24.26
C LEU A 164 -18.09 0.88 23.07
N SER A 165 -17.94 2.18 23.29
CA SER A 165 -17.80 3.13 22.20
C SER A 165 -16.71 4.14 22.51
N ALA A 166 -16.15 4.72 21.45
CA ALA A 166 -15.14 5.75 21.50
C ALA A 166 -15.41 6.77 20.41
N ASP A 167 -15.23 8.03 20.73
CA ASP A 167 -15.32 9.14 19.77
C ASP A 167 -14.02 9.92 19.80
N ALA A 168 -13.60 10.40 18.64
CA ALA A 168 -12.49 11.33 18.48
C ALA A 168 -12.95 12.54 17.68
N TYR A 169 -12.42 13.69 18.01
CA TYR A 169 -12.69 14.95 17.33
C TYR A 169 -11.38 15.73 17.19
N VAL A 170 -11.18 16.30 16.02
CA VAL A 170 -10.09 17.25 15.73
C VAL A 170 -10.70 18.44 15.03
N GLY A 171 -10.58 19.60 15.64
CA GLY A 171 -11.11 20.87 15.10
C GLY A 171 -10.17 22.02 15.41
N ASP A 172 -10.62 23.23 15.09
CA ASP A 172 -9.79 24.45 15.17
C ASP A 172 -9.18 24.73 16.54
N THR A 173 -9.93 24.48 17.60
CA THR A 173 -9.56 24.89 18.95
C THR A 173 -9.41 23.73 19.90
N VAL A 174 -9.82 22.53 19.50
CA VAL A 174 -9.85 21.36 20.38
C VAL A 174 -9.59 20.10 19.58
N SER A 175 -8.60 19.34 20.02
CA SER A 175 -8.44 17.91 19.68
C SER A 175 -8.82 17.09 20.91
N ALA A 176 -9.74 16.14 20.77
CA ALA A 176 -10.32 15.47 21.92
C ALA A 176 -10.77 14.04 21.63
N VAL A 177 -10.78 13.20 22.66
CA VAL A 177 -11.33 11.84 22.62
C VAL A 177 -12.36 11.66 23.73
N ARG A 178 -13.34 10.80 23.49
CA ARG A 178 -14.34 10.45 24.49
C ARG A 178 -14.49 8.92 24.55
N LEU A 179 -14.58 8.43 25.76
CA LEU A 179 -14.92 7.06 26.09
C LEU A 179 -16.18 7.07 26.96
N PRO A 180 -17.37 7.04 26.37
CA PRO A 180 -18.64 7.25 27.09
C PRO A 180 -18.84 6.33 28.29
N LEU A 181 -18.33 5.09 28.22
CA LEU A 181 -18.36 4.15 29.34
C LEU A 181 -17.59 4.67 30.57
N LEU A 182 -16.46 5.35 30.38
CA LEU A 182 -15.63 5.87 31.47
C LEU A 182 -16.02 7.28 31.88
N ASN A 183 -16.30 8.13 30.90
CA ASN A 183 -16.64 9.53 31.12
C ASN A 183 -17.39 10.10 29.91
N LYS A 184 -18.53 10.76 30.17
CA LYS A 184 -19.33 11.39 29.12
C LYS A 184 -18.70 12.67 28.56
N ASN A 185 -17.67 13.21 29.21
CA ASN A 185 -16.97 14.40 28.73
C ASN A 185 -15.78 13.99 27.85
N TYR A 186 -15.47 14.82 26.90
CA TYR A 186 -14.26 14.70 26.11
C TYR A 186 -13.00 14.97 26.95
N LEU A 187 -11.97 14.19 26.71
CA LEU A 187 -10.60 14.40 27.16
C LEU A 187 -9.88 15.20 26.09
N ALA A 188 -9.35 16.38 26.43
CA ALA A 188 -8.47 17.11 25.53
C ALA A 188 -7.20 16.30 25.29
N LEU A 189 -6.82 16.18 24.03
CA LEU A 189 -5.49 15.74 23.65
C LEU A 189 -4.56 16.95 23.73
N ASP A 190 -3.34 16.76 24.24
CA ASP A 190 -2.36 17.83 24.27
C ASP A 190 -2.04 18.25 22.83
N GLU A 191 -2.09 19.56 22.57
CA GLU A 191 -1.89 20.13 21.23
C GLU A 191 -0.45 19.98 20.72
N ASP A 192 0.47 19.57 21.57
CA ASP A 192 1.89 19.36 21.23
C ASP A 192 2.16 18.14 20.33
N GLY A 193 1.11 17.45 19.87
CA GLY A 193 1.22 16.33 18.94
C GLY A 193 1.23 16.79 17.48
N ASP A 194 2.40 16.80 16.82
CA ASP A 194 2.57 17.17 15.39
C ASP A 194 1.55 16.51 14.44
N VAL A 195 1.11 15.29 14.74
CA VAL A 195 0.17 14.55 13.90
C VAL A 195 -1.24 15.15 13.93
N THR A 196 -1.75 15.53 15.12
CA THR A 196 -3.10 16.10 15.25
C THR A 196 -3.17 17.49 14.64
N ALA A 197 -2.15 18.32 14.85
CA ALA A 197 -2.02 19.63 14.24
C ALA A 197 -1.97 19.53 12.70
N PHE A 198 -1.20 18.59 12.16
CA PHE A 198 -1.11 18.36 10.72
C PHE A 198 -2.45 17.87 10.11
N LEU A 199 -3.15 16.94 10.76
CA LEU A 199 -4.46 16.49 10.29
C LEU A 199 -5.50 17.62 10.33
N SER A 200 -5.49 18.45 11.36
CA SER A 200 -6.32 19.64 11.44
C SER A 200 -6.03 20.61 10.30
N ALA A 201 -4.75 20.87 10.03
CA ALA A 201 -4.33 21.74 8.94
C ALA A 201 -4.80 21.21 7.58
N LEU A 202 -4.65 19.89 7.31
CA LEU A 202 -5.16 19.27 6.08
C LEU A 202 -6.66 19.45 5.89
N ALA A 203 -7.43 19.31 6.98
CA ALA A 203 -8.87 19.51 6.92
C ALA A 203 -9.25 20.98 6.69
N LYS A 204 -8.55 21.91 7.34
CA LYS A 204 -8.79 23.36 7.23
C LYS A 204 -8.38 23.94 5.88
N ALA A 205 -7.26 23.48 5.33
CA ALA A 205 -6.74 23.98 4.07
C ALA A 205 -7.73 23.82 2.90
N GLY A 206 -8.65 22.83 2.99
CA GLY A 206 -9.72 22.63 2.01
C GLY A 206 -9.18 22.48 0.59
N LEU A 207 -8.03 21.81 0.43
CA LEU A 207 -7.40 21.63 -0.87
C LEU A 207 -8.24 20.71 -1.74
N THR A 208 -8.32 21.00 -3.01
CA THR A 208 -8.85 20.04 -4.00
C THR A 208 -7.81 18.96 -4.29
N ARG A 209 -8.26 17.82 -4.80
CA ARG A 209 -7.37 16.76 -5.28
C ARG A 209 -6.30 17.28 -6.24
N ALA A 210 -6.68 18.14 -7.20
CA ALA A 210 -5.75 18.69 -8.19
C ALA A 210 -4.68 19.56 -7.54
N GLU A 211 -5.03 20.39 -6.55
CA GLU A 211 -4.07 21.22 -5.81
C GLU A 211 -3.07 20.34 -5.03
N VAL A 212 -3.52 19.23 -4.44
CA VAL A 212 -2.63 18.27 -3.74
C VAL A 212 -1.72 17.54 -4.72
N GLU A 213 -2.21 17.12 -5.89
CA GLU A 213 -1.41 16.53 -6.94
C GLU A 213 -0.34 17.51 -7.45
N ASP A 214 -0.71 18.75 -7.70
CA ASP A 214 0.20 19.79 -8.21
C ASP A 214 1.23 20.20 -7.14
N LEU A 215 0.85 20.35 -5.88
CA LEU A 215 1.78 20.59 -4.76
C LEU A 215 2.77 19.44 -4.62
N THR A 216 2.29 18.20 -4.63
CA THR A 216 3.16 17.01 -4.55
C THR A 216 4.16 16.97 -5.69
N LYS A 217 3.73 17.27 -6.93
CA LYS A 217 4.61 17.36 -8.09
C LYS A 217 5.65 18.47 -7.94
N ALA A 218 5.23 19.66 -7.51
CA ALA A 218 6.11 20.80 -7.36
C ALA A 218 7.22 20.51 -6.33
N VAL A 219 6.85 20.06 -5.13
CA VAL A 219 7.80 19.76 -4.03
C VAL A 219 8.77 18.64 -4.41
N LEU A 220 8.29 17.54 -4.98
CA LEU A 220 9.15 16.42 -5.37
C LEU A 220 10.04 16.78 -6.58
N THR A 221 9.57 17.62 -7.50
CA THR A 221 10.38 18.11 -8.60
C THR A 221 11.49 19.01 -8.08
N ALA A 222 11.18 19.93 -7.16
CA ALA A 222 12.16 20.78 -6.50
C ALA A 222 13.25 19.98 -5.76
N ALA A 223 12.87 18.85 -5.17
CA ALA A 223 13.82 17.94 -4.51
C ALA A 223 14.78 17.24 -5.50
N VAL A 224 14.34 16.98 -6.73
CA VAL A 224 15.09 16.18 -7.72
C VAL A 224 15.89 17.04 -8.71
N GLU A 225 15.37 18.19 -9.14
CA GLU A 225 16.00 19.02 -10.18
C GLU A 225 17.41 19.52 -9.84
N PRO A 226 17.73 19.90 -8.58
CA PRO A 226 19.08 20.37 -8.25
C PRO A 226 20.14 19.27 -8.18
N LEU A 227 19.73 17.99 -8.24
CA LEU A 227 20.65 16.88 -8.11
C LEU A 227 21.48 16.68 -9.37
N ASP A 228 22.78 16.83 -9.23
CA ASP A 228 23.80 16.63 -10.26
C ASP A 228 24.77 15.48 -9.88
N GLY A 229 25.74 15.19 -10.74
CA GLY A 229 26.75 14.15 -10.49
C GLY A 229 26.16 12.76 -10.45
N VAL A 230 25.11 12.50 -11.23
CA VAL A 230 24.49 11.18 -11.36
C VAL A 230 25.43 10.22 -12.05
N GLU A 231 25.75 9.12 -11.41
CA GLU A 231 26.49 8.01 -12.00
C GLU A 231 25.54 7.02 -12.66
N ARG A 232 25.90 6.58 -13.88
CA ARG A 232 25.14 5.56 -14.60
C ARG A 232 25.95 4.29 -14.78
N SER A 233 25.39 3.17 -14.38
CA SER A 233 25.95 1.82 -14.58
C SER A 233 24.87 0.82 -14.98
N ASN A 234 25.28 -0.42 -15.23
CA ASN A 234 24.34 -1.54 -15.40
C ASN A 234 24.45 -2.43 -14.18
N ASP A 235 23.29 -2.83 -13.63
CA ASP A 235 23.24 -3.73 -12.50
C ASP A 235 22.14 -4.77 -12.69
N THR A 236 22.17 -5.82 -11.87
CA THR A 236 21.15 -6.87 -11.83
C THR A 236 20.39 -6.80 -10.54
N LEU A 237 19.18 -6.23 -10.60
CA LEU A 237 18.27 -6.20 -9.46
C LEU A 237 17.67 -7.59 -9.24
N THR A 238 17.74 -8.09 -8.01
CA THR A 238 17.23 -9.42 -7.63
C THR A 238 16.34 -9.32 -6.39
N ALA A 239 15.17 -9.95 -6.46
CA ALA A 239 14.28 -10.21 -5.33
C ALA A 239 13.58 -11.57 -5.55
N GLU A 240 13.44 -12.38 -4.50
CA GLU A 240 12.75 -13.70 -4.53
C GLU A 240 13.15 -14.59 -5.73
N GLN A 241 14.45 -14.74 -5.97
CA GLN A 241 15.02 -15.52 -7.08
C GLN A 241 14.62 -15.01 -8.48
N ILE A 242 13.99 -13.85 -8.58
CA ILE A 242 13.71 -13.15 -9.82
C ILE A 242 14.77 -12.08 -10.00
N SER A 243 15.46 -12.13 -11.14
CA SER A 243 16.53 -11.19 -11.48
C SER A 243 16.18 -10.45 -12.76
N GLN A 244 16.43 -9.15 -12.78
CA GLN A 244 16.25 -8.30 -13.96
C GLN A 244 17.47 -7.41 -14.15
N ARG A 245 17.97 -7.33 -15.38
CA ARG A 245 19.01 -6.39 -15.74
C ARG A 245 18.40 -4.98 -15.84
N CYS A 246 18.97 -4.04 -15.10
CA CYS A 246 18.51 -2.66 -15.01
C CYS A 246 19.65 -1.69 -15.31
N THR A 247 19.30 -0.47 -15.68
CA THR A 247 20.20 0.67 -15.57
C THR A 247 20.16 1.14 -14.13
N LEU A 248 21.30 1.20 -13.47
CA LEU A 248 21.46 1.77 -12.14
C LEU A 248 21.91 3.23 -12.28
N LEU A 249 21.17 4.12 -11.62
CA LEU A 249 21.51 5.52 -11.46
C LEU A 249 21.79 5.75 -9.97
N THR A 250 22.97 6.28 -9.65
CA THR A 250 23.38 6.55 -8.27
C THR A 250 23.64 8.03 -8.09
N VAL A 251 23.09 8.61 -7.04
CA VAL A 251 23.29 10.00 -6.63
C VAL A 251 23.82 10.00 -5.21
N THR A 252 24.96 10.65 -5.01
CA THR A 252 25.46 10.95 -3.65
C THR A 252 25.02 12.36 -3.30
N ILE A 253 24.24 12.47 -2.23
CA ILE A 253 23.76 13.76 -1.71
C ILE A 253 24.74 14.17 -0.60
N ASP A 254 25.65 15.06 -0.94
CA ASP A 254 26.52 15.76 -0.02
C ASP A 254 25.81 17.01 0.53
N GLU A 255 26.44 17.69 1.50
CA GLU A 255 25.89 18.89 2.15
C GLU A 255 25.48 19.96 1.11
N ALA A 256 26.32 20.22 0.11
CA ALA A 256 26.05 21.26 -0.89
C ALA A 256 24.84 20.92 -1.79
N ARG A 257 24.62 19.64 -2.09
CA ARG A 257 23.43 19.18 -2.84
C ARG A 257 22.19 19.17 -1.96
N ALA A 258 22.33 18.76 -0.71
CA ALA A 258 21.25 18.80 0.28
C ALA A 258 20.77 20.26 0.49
N GLU A 259 21.69 21.22 0.67
CA GLU A 259 21.36 22.65 0.77
C GLU A 259 20.59 23.16 -0.46
N LYS A 260 21.07 22.85 -1.67
CA LYS A 260 20.37 23.26 -2.92
C LYS A 260 18.97 22.64 -3.01
N MET A 261 18.84 21.37 -2.64
CA MET A 261 17.55 20.66 -2.64
C MET A 261 16.59 21.28 -1.61
N CYS A 262 17.04 21.50 -0.38
CA CYS A 262 16.24 22.13 0.66
C CYS A 262 15.85 23.56 0.30
N GLY A 263 16.77 24.35 -0.27
CA GLY A 263 16.46 25.69 -0.76
C GLY A 263 15.39 25.69 -1.85
N ALA A 264 15.52 24.81 -2.85
CA ALA A 264 14.49 24.70 -3.91
C ALA A 264 13.13 24.23 -3.38
N ILE A 265 13.10 23.36 -2.36
CA ILE A 265 11.86 22.96 -1.67
C ILE A 265 11.26 24.17 -0.92
N ALA A 266 12.07 24.93 -0.18
CA ALA A 266 11.62 26.12 0.54
C ALA A 266 11.00 27.14 -0.42
N ASP A 267 11.73 27.50 -1.48
CA ASP A 267 11.23 28.42 -2.53
C ASP A 267 9.88 27.93 -3.10
N THR A 268 9.76 26.61 -3.34
CA THR A 268 8.52 26.00 -3.85
C THR A 268 7.36 26.11 -2.85
N LEU A 269 7.63 25.90 -1.57
CA LEU A 269 6.61 26.02 -0.52
C LEU A 269 6.15 27.47 -0.35
N GLU A 270 7.07 28.42 -0.50
CA GLU A 270 6.77 29.86 -0.41
C GLU A 270 5.97 30.37 -1.61
N GLU A 271 6.23 29.85 -2.82
CA GLU A 271 5.60 30.31 -4.06
C GLU A 271 4.30 29.56 -4.42
N ASN A 272 4.02 28.43 -3.80
CA ASN A 272 2.89 27.57 -4.17
C ASN A 272 1.64 27.90 -3.34
N ASP A 273 0.55 28.31 -4.01
CA ASP A 273 -0.71 28.68 -3.37
C ASP A 273 -1.32 27.57 -2.48
N ALA A 274 -1.20 26.31 -2.88
CA ALA A 274 -1.71 25.18 -2.08
C ALA A 274 -0.85 24.92 -0.84
N ALA A 275 0.47 25.09 -0.96
CA ALA A 275 1.38 25.05 0.18
C ALA A 275 1.06 26.18 1.18
N GLN A 276 0.87 27.40 0.69
CA GLN A 276 0.51 28.54 1.54
C GLN A 276 -0.81 28.29 2.29
N LYS A 277 -1.85 27.79 1.62
CA LYS A 277 -3.11 27.40 2.30
C LYS A 277 -2.89 26.38 3.42
N LEU A 278 -2.01 25.38 3.19
CA LEU A 278 -1.72 24.36 4.19
C LEU A 278 -0.91 24.90 5.36
N LEU A 279 0.07 25.76 5.08
CA LEU A 279 0.90 26.40 6.10
C LEU A 279 0.09 27.38 6.95
N ASP A 280 -0.75 28.21 6.33
CA ASP A 280 -1.70 29.12 7.01
C ASP A 280 -2.65 28.34 7.91
N ALA A 281 -3.14 27.19 7.45
CA ALA A 281 -4.02 26.32 8.22
C ALA A 281 -3.30 25.65 9.40
N TYR A 282 -1.99 25.42 9.30
CA TYR A 282 -1.19 24.77 10.33
C TYR A 282 -0.85 25.72 11.49
N ASP A 283 -0.36 26.91 11.19
CA ASP A 283 0.18 27.84 12.19
C ASP A 283 -0.76 29.05 12.50
N GLY A 284 -1.80 29.25 11.68
CA GLY A 284 -2.83 30.28 11.92
C GLY A 284 -2.38 31.74 11.70
N ASP A 285 -1.14 31.97 11.27
CA ASP A 285 -0.61 33.29 10.94
C ASP A 285 0.32 33.23 9.71
N ALA A 286 -0.05 33.91 8.64
CA ALA A 286 0.71 33.93 7.39
C ALA A 286 2.16 34.45 7.54
N SER A 287 2.46 35.21 8.59
CA SER A 287 3.82 35.70 8.86
C SER A 287 4.78 34.59 9.29
N ASP A 288 4.30 33.44 9.71
CA ASP A 288 5.09 32.32 10.22
C ASP A 288 5.32 31.21 9.16
N CYS A 289 4.68 31.31 7.99
CA CYS A 289 4.81 30.30 6.91
C CYS A 289 6.26 30.15 6.43
N GLU A 290 6.97 31.26 6.25
CA GLU A 290 8.40 31.25 5.90
C GLU A 290 9.23 30.55 6.99
N ALA A 291 8.96 30.83 8.26
CA ALA A 291 9.64 30.20 9.38
C ALA A 291 9.32 28.70 9.49
N LEU A 292 8.09 28.29 9.17
CA LEU A 292 7.71 26.87 9.16
C LEU A 292 8.36 26.13 7.99
N ALA A 293 8.34 26.70 6.78
CA ALA A 293 9.05 26.14 5.63
C ALA A 293 10.54 25.98 5.91
N ALA A 294 11.19 26.98 6.51
CA ALA A 294 12.58 26.93 6.93
C ALA A 294 12.83 25.81 7.95
N ARG A 295 12.00 25.67 8.99
CA ARG A 295 12.13 24.58 9.99
C ARG A 295 12.01 23.18 9.36
N LEU A 296 11.08 22.99 8.41
CA LEU A 296 10.91 21.73 7.71
C LEU A 296 12.14 21.40 6.85
N THR A 297 12.67 22.39 6.14
CA THR A 297 13.85 22.20 5.29
C THR A 297 15.13 22.05 6.10
N ASP A 298 15.29 22.72 7.24
CA ASP A 298 16.41 22.54 8.18
C ASP A 298 16.41 21.13 8.78
N SER A 299 15.23 20.62 9.16
CA SER A 299 15.08 19.25 9.66
C SER A 299 15.43 18.22 8.59
N LEU A 300 15.03 18.46 7.35
CA LEU A 300 15.37 17.60 6.21
C LEU A 300 16.87 17.66 5.91
N LEU A 301 17.46 18.85 5.91
CA LEU A 301 18.90 19.05 5.70
C LEU A 301 19.71 18.27 6.76
N SER A 302 19.34 18.42 8.04
CA SER A 302 19.95 17.66 9.14
C SER A 302 19.83 16.15 8.91
N ALA A 303 18.65 15.65 8.58
CA ALA A 303 18.44 14.22 8.33
C ALA A 303 19.28 13.67 7.17
N LEU A 304 19.56 14.49 6.15
CA LEU A 304 20.34 14.08 4.98
C LEU A 304 21.86 14.16 5.20
N THR A 305 22.32 15.04 6.09
CA THR A 305 23.75 15.39 6.23
C THR A 305 24.37 15.01 7.56
N ASP A 306 23.57 14.79 8.61
CA ASP A 306 24.08 14.40 9.93
C ASP A 306 24.84 13.06 9.86
N GLY A 307 26.19 13.16 10.01
CA GLY A 307 27.07 11.99 9.99
C GLY A 307 27.72 11.67 8.63
N GLY A 308 27.39 12.36 7.55
CA GLY A 308 28.04 12.17 6.24
C GLY A 308 27.10 12.31 5.04
N ASN A 309 27.42 11.62 3.97
CA ASN A 309 26.66 11.71 2.71
C ASN A 309 25.52 10.70 2.68
N THR A 310 24.40 11.11 2.11
CA THR A 310 23.26 10.24 1.79
C THR A 310 23.45 9.68 0.39
N GLU A 311 23.17 8.39 0.20
CA GLU A 311 23.22 7.75 -1.12
C GLU A 311 21.80 7.38 -1.58
N MET A 312 21.48 7.76 -2.81
CA MET A 312 20.23 7.37 -3.47
C MET A 312 20.54 6.55 -4.72
N GLN A 313 19.89 5.40 -4.83
CA GLN A 313 20.03 4.47 -5.95
C GLN A 313 18.66 4.23 -6.61
N LEU A 314 18.65 4.20 -7.94
CA LEU A 314 17.46 3.99 -8.76
C LEU A 314 17.73 2.94 -9.83
N TRP A 315 17.03 1.82 -9.79
CA TRP A 315 17.10 0.77 -10.80
C TRP A 315 15.98 0.93 -11.81
N VAL A 316 16.34 1.17 -13.07
CA VAL A 316 15.41 1.44 -14.14
C VAL A 316 15.40 0.27 -15.13
N GLY A 317 14.22 -0.27 -15.40
CA GLY A 317 14.01 -1.32 -16.40
C GLY A 317 14.22 -0.83 -17.83
N ALA A 318 14.29 -1.76 -18.78
CA ALA A 318 14.44 -1.43 -20.20
C ALA A 318 13.24 -0.65 -20.78
N ASP A 319 12.11 -0.69 -20.12
CA ASP A 319 10.86 0.02 -20.44
C ASP A 319 10.76 1.40 -19.76
N GLY A 320 11.82 1.84 -19.07
CA GLY A 320 11.87 3.10 -18.33
C GLY A 320 11.10 3.10 -17.00
N SER A 321 10.58 1.95 -16.59
CA SER A 321 9.90 1.84 -15.29
C SER A 321 10.91 1.68 -14.16
N VAL A 322 10.65 2.33 -13.04
CA VAL A 322 11.40 2.15 -11.80
C VAL A 322 11.13 0.73 -11.28
N ARG A 323 12.20 -0.05 -11.14
CA ARG A 323 12.18 -1.43 -10.64
C ARG A 323 12.72 -1.55 -9.23
N GLY A 324 13.47 -0.57 -8.80
CA GLY A 324 13.99 -0.51 -7.45
C GLY A 324 14.43 0.90 -7.09
N ARG A 325 14.45 1.16 -5.81
CA ARG A 325 14.93 2.39 -5.21
C ARG A 325 15.56 2.07 -3.85
N ALA A 326 16.65 2.70 -3.53
CA ALA A 326 17.21 2.72 -2.18
C ALA A 326 17.59 4.14 -1.81
N LEU A 327 17.33 4.49 -0.58
CA LEU A 327 17.85 5.69 0.08
C LEU A 327 18.56 5.20 1.33
N THR A 328 19.83 5.53 1.47
CA THR A 328 20.63 5.17 2.63
C THR A 328 21.23 6.46 3.20
N LEU A 329 20.80 6.81 4.39
CA LEU A 329 21.34 7.94 5.14
C LEU A 329 22.72 7.57 5.69
N SER A 330 23.47 8.55 6.11
CA SER A 330 24.84 8.39 6.62
C SER A 330 24.95 7.51 7.86
N ASP A 331 23.90 7.45 8.69
CA ASP A 331 23.80 6.59 9.88
C ASP A 331 23.40 5.13 9.55
N GLY A 332 23.18 4.82 8.25
CA GLY A 332 22.77 3.51 7.77
C GLY A 332 21.26 3.28 7.83
N THR A 333 20.47 4.25 8.30
CA THR A 333 19.00 4.19 8.20
C THR A 333 18.55 4.47 6.76
N GLY A 334 17.30 4.15 6.45
CA GLY A 334 16.78 4.40 5.11
C GLY A 334 15.72 3.41 4.67
N PHE A 335 15.55 3.31 3.37
CA PHE A 335 14.64 2.33 2.79
C PHE A 335 15.20 1.71 1.52
N ARG A 336 14.76 0.51 1.22
CA ARG A 336 15.02 -0.19 -0.03
C ARG A 336 13.73 -0.78 -0.58
N PHE A 337 13.53 -0.62 -1.87
CA PHE A 337 12.46 -1.24 -2.64
C PHE A 337 13.07 -1.93 -3.86
N ALA A 338 12.73 -3.19 -4.11
CA ALA A 338 13.13 -3.93 -5.30
C ALA A 338 11.95 -4.74 -5.83
N CYS A 339 11.63 -4.56 -7.12
CA CYS A 339 10.55 -5.27 -7.79
C CYS A 339 10.98 -5.67 -9.21
N PRO A 340 11.99 -6.55 -9.34
CA PRO A 340 12.39 -7.08 -10.64
C PRO A 340 11.25 -7.88 -11.26
N PHE A 341 11.09 -7.74 -12.58
CA PHE A 341 10.01 -8.36 -13.33
C PHE A 341 10.55 -9.30 -14.41
N ARG A 342 9.98 -10.49 -14.50
CA ARG A 342 10.32 -11.50 -15.53
C ARG A 342 9.19 -11.64 -16.53
N LEU A 343 9.32 -10.97 -17.67
CA LEU A 343 8.26 -10.88 -18.70
C LEU A 343 7.72 -12.25 -19.14
N MET A 344 8.60 -13.22 -19.40
CA MET A 344 8.20 -14.55 -19.89
C MET A 344 7.39 -15.37 -18.87
N LYS A 345 7.51 -15.08 -17.58
CA LYS A 345 6.76 -15.76 -16.52
C LYS A 345 5.59 -14.92 -15.99
N GLY A 346 5.50 -13.65 -16.38
CA GLY A 346 4.49 -12.72 -15.84
C GLY A 346 4.60 -12.57 -14.31
N ALA A 347 5.80 -12.74 -13.76
CA ALA A 347 6.06 -12.73 -12.33
C ALA A 347 7.06 -11.64 -11.95
N ALA A 348 6.86 -11.02 -10.80
CA ALA A 348 7.79 -10.09 -10.16
C ALA A 348 8.22 -10.62 -8.79
N GLY A 349 9.47 -10.36 -8.41
CA GLY A 349 9.90 -10.45 -7.03
C GLY A 349 9.60 -9.13 -6.32
N LEU A 350 9.30 -9.17 -5.05
CA LEU A 350 9.16 -7.99 -4.21
C LEU A 350 10.13 -8.11 -3.04
N ASP A 351 10.83 -7.04 -2.73
CA ASP A 351 11.66 -6.89 -1.54
C ASP A 351 11.61 -5.42 -1.11
N CYS A 352 10.86 -5.13 -0.06
CA CYS A 352 10.78 -3.82 0.56
C CYS A 352 11.37 -3.91 1.96
N ALA A 353 12.28 -3.02 2.30
CA ALA A 353 12.87 -2.97 3.63
C ALA A 353 12.95 -1.51 4.12
N VAL A 354 12.63 -1.30 5.38
CA VAL A 354 12.93 -0.08 6.12
C VAL A 354 14.07 -0.41 7.08
N LEU A 355 15.12 0.36 7.00
CA LEU A 355 16.31 0.25 7.82
C LEU A 355 16.18 1.29 8.94
N LEU A 356 16.15 0.84 10.18
CA LEU A 356 15.99 1.67 11.37
C LEU A 356 17.34 1.79 12.10
N PRO A 357 17.47 2.73 13.05
CA PRO A 357 18.66 2.84 13.88
C PRO A 357 19.00 1.51 14.57
N GLU A 358 20.25 1.33 14.97
CA GLU A 358 20.75 0.13 15.68
C GLU A 358 20.68 -1.17 14.86
N GLY A 359 20.43 -1.06 13.55
CA GLY A 359 20.37 -2.21 12.64
C GLY A 359 19.05 -2.99 12.73
N GLU A 360 18.03 -2.40 13.34
CA GLU A 360 16.67 -2.90 13.25
C GLU A 360 16.15 -2.79 11.80
N THR A 361 15.35 -3.73 11.38
CA THR A 361 14.75 -3.70 10.04
C THR A 361 13.33 -4.21 10.05
N PHE A 362 12.47 -3.60 9.24
CA PHE A 362 11.20 -4.18 8.83
C PHE A 362 11.30 -4.53 7.36
N ARG A 363 10.90 -5.74 6.98
CA ARG A 363 10.98 -6.22 5.59
C ARG A 363 9.70 -6.89 5.17
N LEU A 364 9.22 -6.55 3.97
CA LEU A 364 8.16 -7.22 3.25
C LEU A 364 8.74 -7.78 1.95
N ASN A 365 8.73 -9.08 1.80
CA ASN A 365 9.25 -9.74 0.61
C ASN A 365 8.26 -10.79 0.06
N GLY A 366 8.41 -11.14 -1.21
CA GLY A 366 7.56 -12.15 -1.82
C GLY A 366 7.54 -12.16 -3.32
N THR A 367 6.63 -12.95 -3.86
CA THR A 367 6.43 -13.09 -5.31
C THR A 367 5.07 -12.59 -5.71
N LEU A 368 5.03 -11.80 -6.78
CA LEU A 368 3.82 -11.23 -7.34
C LEU A 368 3.60 -11.81 -8.74
N GLN A 369 2.38 -12.22 -9.03
CA GLN A 369 1.92 -12.62 -10.34
C GLN A 369 0.70 -11.78 -10.72
N ARG A 370 0.28 -11.82 -11.96
CA ARG A 370 -0.81 -10.98 -12.46
C ARG A 370 -2.11 -11.11 -11.64
N LYS A 371 -2.40 -12.30 -11.11
CA LYS A 371 -3.65 -12.58 -10.39
C LYS A 371 -3.44 -13.17 -9.00
N SER A 372 -2.20 -13.41 -8.60
CA SER A 372 -1.89 -14.05 -7.33
C SER A 372 -0.52 -13.60 -6.82
N GLY A 373 -0.26 -13.84 -5.56
CA GLY A 373 1.05 -13.58 -4.96
C GLY A 373 1.15 -14.14 -3.56
N LYS A 374 2.39 -14.15 -3.07
CA LYS A 374 2.73 -14.54 -1.71
C LYS A 374 3.66 -13.50 -1.14
N LEU A 375 3.34 -12.98 0.01
CA LEU A 375 4.12 -11.98 0.73
C LEU A 375 4.43 -12.50 2.13
N GLU A 376 5.62 -12.19 2.61
CA GLU A 376 6.06 -12.46 3.98
C GLU A 376 6.59 -11.16 4.60
N ALA A 377 6.11 -10.84 5.79
CA ALA A 377 6.62 -9.73 6.57
C ALA A 377 7.50 -10.23 7.69
N THR A 378 8.66 -9.62 7.84
CA THR A 378 9.63 -9.95 8.88
C THR A 378 10.16 -8.66 9.53
N ALA A 379 10.55 -8.75 10.79
CA ALA A 379 11.31 -7.71 11.45
C ALA A 379 12.65 -8.29 11.95
N LYS A 380 13.65 -7.42 12.11
CA LYS A 380 14.86 -7.74 12.84
C LYS A 380 14.98 -6.75 13.99
N ARG A 381 15.06 -7.25 15.21
CA ARG A 381 15.18 -6.46 16.42
C ARG A 381 16.21 -7.12 17.34
N ASP A 382 17.14 -6.36 17.90
CA ASP A 382 18.21 -6.85 18.79
C ASP A 382 19.05 -8.01 18.20
N GLY A 383 19.16 -8.05 16.85
CA GLY A 383 19.86 -9.12 16.12
C GLY A 383 19.00 -10.33 15.77
N ASP A 384 17.85 -10.52 16.39
CA ASP A 384 16.92 -11.62 16.14
C ASP A 384 16.00 -11.32 14.95
N LYS A 385 15.79 -12.34 14.10
CA LYS A 385 14.76 -12.31 13.05
C LYS A 385 13.43 -12.74 13.64
N LEU A 386 12.42 -11.91 13.47
CA LEU A 386 11.03 -12.16 13.85
C LEU A 386 10.20 -12.31 12.58
N ASP A 387 9.49 -13.41 12.43
CA ASP A 387 8.50 -13.57 11.38
C ASP A 387 7.17 -12.95 11.87
N LEU A 388 6.55 -12.06 11.08
CA LEU A 388 5.35 -11.32 11.52
C LEU A 388 4.08 -11.91 10.96
N PHE A 389 4.01 -12.07 9.64
CA PHE A 389 2.86 -12.68 8.98
C PHE A 389 3.22 -13.16 7.56
N LYS A 390 2.35 -14.04 7.04
CA LYS A 390 2.31 -14.45 5.63
C LYS A 390 0.97 -14.06 5.03
N LEU A 391 1.01 -13.55 3.82
CA LEU A 391 -0.16 -13.18 3.04
C LEU A 391 -0.09 -13.86 1.68
N GLU A 392 -1.07 -14.70 1.37
CA GLU A 392 -1.30 -15.20 0.02
C GLU A 392 -2.53 -14.54 -0.55
N TYR A 393 -2.48 -14.14 -1.81
CA TYR A 393 -3.64 -13.63 -2.51
C TYR A 393 -3.82 -14.31 -3.86
N SER A 394 -5.08 -14.44 -4.30
CA SER A 394 -5.45 -15.02 -5.58
C SER A 394 -6.64 -14.29 -6.19
N ASP A 395 -6.96 -14.64 -7.43
CA ASP A 395 -8.12 -14.11 -8.15
C ASP A 395 -8.22 -12.59 -8.21
N LEU A 396 -7.06 -11.92 -8.21
CA LEU A 396 -7.01 -10.46 -8.30
C LEU A 396 -7.66 -9.99 -9.61
N VAL A 397 -8.72 -9.21 -9.47
CA VAL A 397 -9.42 -8.51 -10.54
C VAL A 397 -9.22 -7.01 -10.34
N VAL A 398 -8.79 -6.32 -11.40
CA VAL A 398 -8.74 -4.85 -11.47
C VAL A 398 -9.32 -4.44 -12.81
N LYS A 399 -10.54 -3.91 -12.80
CA LYS A 399 -11.26 -3.53 -14.01
C LYS A 399 -12.05 -2.24 -13.78
N GLY A 400 -11.46 -1.12 -14.13
CA GLY A 400 -12.04 0.19 -13.86
C GLY A 400 -12.18 0.40 -12.35
N VAL A 401 -13.41 0.64 -11.90
CA VAL A 401 -13.76 0.82 -10.48
C VAL A 401 -13.96 -0.50 -9.72
N GLU A 402 -14.05 -1.62 -10.45
CA GLU A 402 -14.21 -2.95 -9.86
C GLU A 402 -12.86 -3.53 -9.47
N ARG A 403 -12.74 -3.94 -8.21
CA ARG A 403 -11.58 -4.65 -7.66
C ARG A 403 -12.07 -5.84 -6.85
N ALA A 404 -11.40 -6.97 -6.98
CA ALA A 404 -11.67 -8.14 -6.15
C ALA A 404 -10.39 -8.93 -5.92
N VAL A 405 -10.27 -9.52 -4.75
CA VAL A 405 -9.13 -10.37 -4.39
C VAL A 405 -9.56 -11.38 -3.34
N SER A 406 -9.14 -12.63 -3.50
CA SER A 406 -9.19 -13.63 -2.45
C SER A 406 -7.87 -13.62 -1.70
N PHE A 407 -7.89 -13.78 -0.38
CA PHE A 407 -6.69 -13.72 0.45
C PHE A 407 -6.69 -14.79 1.55
N ARG A 408 -5.47 -15.13 1.99
CA ARG A 408 -5.21 -15.88 3.22
C ARG A 408 -4.09 -15.18 3.97
N LEU A 409 -4.36 -14.74 5.20
CA LEU A 409 -3.42 -14.07 6.09
C LEU A 409 -3.15 -14.97 7.30
N GLU A 410 -1.89 -15.28 7.53
CA GLU A 410 -1.42 -16.09 8.66
C GLU A 410 -0.45 -15.25 9.50
N PRO A 411 -0.88 -14.66 10.62
CA PRO A 411 0.03 -14.03 11.57
C PRO A 411 0.99 -15.06 12.17
N ASP A 412 2.24 -14.66 12.40
CA ASP A 412 3.19 -15.51 13.13
C ASP A 412 3.15 -15.20 14.64
N ARG A 413 3.56 -16.18 15.45
CA ARG A 413 3.67 -16.01 16.90
C ARG A 413 4.62 -14.89 17.32
N ASP A 414 5.62 -14.59 16.50
CA ASP A 414 6.61 -13.56 16.79
C ASP A 414 6.01 -12.15 16.67
N LEU A 415 4.86 -11.99 16.00
CA LEU A 415 4.11 -10.73 16.02
C LEU A 415 3.75 -10.30 17.45
N ALA A 416 3.44 -11.24 18.33
CA ALA A 416 3.14 -10.94 19.73
C ALA A 416 4.35 -10.40 20.51
N LYS A 417 5.58 -10.76 20.11
CA LYS A 417 6.80 -10.21 20.70
C LYS A 417 6.99 -8.73 20.33
N THR A 418 6.64 -8.35 19.08
CA THR A 418 6.72 -6.95 18.67
C THR A 418 5.68 -6.07 19.37
N LEU A 419 4.57 -6.67 19.83
CA LEU A 419 3.50 -6.00 20.58
C LEU A 419 3.71 -6.04 22.11
N ASP A 420 4.84 -6.58 22.59
CA ASP A 420 5.11 -6.83 24.01
C ASP A 420 4.02 -7.63 24.73
N GLN A 421 3.35 -8.52 24.01
CA GLN A 421 2.23 -9.35 24.48
C GLN A 421 2.51 -10.86 24.31
N PRO A 422 3.50 -11.43 25.01
CA PRO A 422 3.97 -12.81 24.78
C PRO A 422 2.87 -13.87 25.04
N LEU A 423 1.93 -13.59 25.92
CA LEU A 423 0.83 -14.52 26.22
C LEU A 423 -0.08 -14.75 25.02
N ILE A 424 -0.28 -13.75 24.19
CA ILE A 424 -1.13 -13.82 23.01
C ILE A 424 -0.44 -14.60 21.88
N GLY A 425 0.90 -14.63 21.84
CA GLY A 425 1.68 -15.27 20.78
C GLY A 425 1.37 -16.74 20.55
N THR A 426 1.03 -17.48 21.63
CA THR A 426 0.66 -18.90 21.52
C THR A 426 -0.63 -19.10 20.71
N TYR A 427 -1.52 -18.12 20.72
CA TYR A 427 -2.79 -18.15 19.99
C TYR A 427 -2.66 -17.53 18.61
N ILE A 428 -2.00 -16.38 18.48
CA ILE A 428 -1.83 -15.63 17.21
C ILE A 428 -1.23 -16.53 16.12
N GLY A 429 -0.14 -17.25 16.41
CA GLY A 429 0.52 -18.12 15.43
C GLY A 429 -0.27 -19.39 15.04
N ARG A 430 -1.54 -19.49 15.44
CA ARG A 430 -2.45 -20.57 15.07
C ARG A 430 -3.74 -20.08 14.44
N ILE A 431 -3.84 -18.77 14.26
CA ILE A 431 -4.98 -18.12 13.60
C ILE A 431 -4.65 -17.94 12.13
N ALA A 432 -5.62 -18.16 11.27
CA ALA A 432 -5.60 -17.75 9.87
C ALA A 432 -6.90 -17.01 9.53
N PHE A 433 -6.78 -16.03 8.64
CA PHE A 433 -7.91 -15.31 8.07
C PHE A 433 -7.94 -15.64 6.58
N GLU A 434 -9.04 -16.19 6.10
CA GLU A 434 -9.21 -16.53 4.69
C GLU A 434 -10.50 -15.95 4.15
N GLY A 435 -10.44 -15.24 3.04
CA GLY A 435 -11.64 -14.59 2.53
C GLY A 435 -11.48 -13.91 1.19
N ARG A 436 -12.48 -13.11 0.87
CA ARG A 436 -12.55 -12.33 -0.35
C ARG A 436 -12.96 -10.90 -0.04
N ILE A 437 -12.26 -9.96 -0.68
CA ILE A 437 -12.61 -8.54 -0.67
C ILE A 437 -13.07 -8.17 -2.07
N THR A 438 -14.19 -7.46 -2.16
CA THR A 438 -14.70 -6.86 -3.39
C THR A 438 -14.90 -5.37 -3.16
N GLN A 439 -14.55 -4.57 -4.16
CA GLN A 439 -14.77 -3.13 -4.15
C GLN A 439 -15.42 -2.72 -5.46
N GLN A 440 -16.47 -1.91 -5.39
CA GLN A 440 -17.15 -1.33 -6.53
C GLN A 440 -17.39 0.16 -6.26
N GLY A 441 -16.53 1.02 -6.82
CA GLY A 441 -16.55 2.44 -6.52
C GLY A 441 -16.29 2.71 -5.03
N ASP A 442 -17.23 3.39 -4.39
CA ASP A 442 -17.15 3.83 -3.00
C ASP A 442 -17.61 2.77 -1.99
N HIS A 443 -18.12 1.65 -2.48
CA HIS A 443 -18.56 0.53 -1.66
C HIS A 443 -17.55 -0.62 -1.70
N ALA A 444 -17.24 -1.19 -0.54
CA ALA A 444 -16.40 -2.38 -0.41
C ALA A 444 -17.02 -3.37 0.56
N GLU A 445 -16.98 -4.64 0.17
CA GLU A 445 -17.44 -5.78 0.99
C GLU A 445 -16.32 -6.79 1.15
N SER A 446 -16.27 -7.46 2.28
CA SER A 446 -15.40 -8.60 2.49
C SER A 446 -16.09 -9.69 3.30
N ASP A 447 -16.00 -10.92 2.79
CA ASP A 447 -16.39 -12.11 3.51
C ASP A 447 -15.14 -12.90 3.87
N PHE A 448 -14.99 -13.28 5.11
CA PHE A 448 -13.86 -14.09 5.53
C PHE A 448 -14.19 -15.03 6.69
N VAL A 449 -13.41 -16.06 6.81
CA VAL A 449 -13.44 -16.99 7.92
C VAL A 449 -12.21 -16.82 8.79
N VAL A 450 -12.40 -16.95 10.08
CA VAL A 450 -11.31 -17.03 11.06
C VAL A 450 -11.11 -18.49 11.40
N GLN A 451 -9.90 -18.98 11.20
CA GLN A 451 -9.53 -20.35 11.51
C GLN A 451 -8.57 -20.38 12.70
N TYR A 452 -8.70 -21.40 13.55
CA TYR A 452 -7.76 -21.71 14.60
C TYR A 452 -7.34 -23.17 14.46
N ARG A 453 -6.05 -23.41 14.13
CA ARG A 453 -5.53 -24.77 13.80
C ARG A 453 -6.32 -25.45 12.67
N ASP A 454 -6.65 -24.70 11.63
CA ASP A 454 -7.43 -25.13 10.46
C ASP A 454 -8.94 -25.38 10.72
N ASP A 455 -9.41 -25.29 11.97
CA ASP A 455 -10.84 -25.34 12.29
C ASP A 455 -11.45 -23.93 12.17
N THR A 456 -12.57 -23.78 11.49
CA THR A 456 -13.30 -22.52 11.45
C THR A 456 -13.89 -22.20 12.81
N VAL A 457 -13.44 -21.09 13.42
CA VAL A 457 -13.91 -20.63 14.73
C VAL A 457 -14.84 -19.42 14.65
N ALA A 458 -14.83 -18.70 13.54
CA ALA A 458 -15.80 -17.64 13.25
C ALA A 458 -15.90 -17.42 11.75
N THR A 459 -17.05 -16.90 11.34
CA THR A 459 -17.22 -16.25 10.02
C THR A 459 -17.37 -14.77 10.24
N ALA A 460 -16.94 -13.97 9.27
CA ALA A 460 -17.07 -12.53 9.34
C ALA A 460 -17.49 -11.96 8.00
N ASN A 461 -18.33 -10.93 8.08
CA ASN A 461 -18.66 -10.05 6.98
C ASN A 461 -18.26 -8.64 7.36
N ALA A 462 -17.64 -7.90 6.45
CA ALA A 462 -17.38 -6.50 6.66
C ALA A 462 -17.75 -5.70 5.42
N GLU A 463 -18.35 -4.56 5.64
CA GLU A 463 -18.75 -3.62 4.60
C GLU A 463 -18.22 -2.22 4.91
N ARG A 464 -17.91 -1.47 3.87
CA ARG A 464 -17.49 -0.08 3.95
C ARG A 464 -18.14 0.72 2.85
N GLU A 465 -18.65 1.89 3.21
CA GLU A 465 -19.21 2.86 2.29
C GLU A 465 -18.53 4.22 2.44
N THR A 466 -18.33 4.92 1.34
CA THR A 466 -17.84 6.29 1.31
C THR A 466 -18.91 7.16 0.67
N THR A 467 -19.25 8.27 1.33
CA THR A 467 -20.26 9.22 0.87
C THR A 467 -19.72 10.64 0.93
N GLY A 468 -20.48 11.61 0.44
CA GLY A 468 -20.15 13.03 0.58
C GLY A 468 -20.11 13.49 2.04
N PRO A 469 -19.67 14.72 2.28
CA PRO A 469 -19.50 15.25 3.64
C PRO A 469 -20.79 15.21 4.44
N ALA A 470 -20.70 14.84 5.72
CA ALA A 470 -21.76 14.93 6.70
C ALA A 470 -21.43 16.05 7.71
N PRO A 471 -22.45 16.74 8.27
CA PRO A 471 -22.22 17.74 9.29
C PRO A 471 -21.51 17.14 10.51
N ILE A 472 -20.51 17.84 11.02
CA ILE A 472 -19.80 17.47 12.25
C ILE A 472 -20.28 18.39 13.36
N GLU A 473 -20.74 17.81 14.47
CA GLU A 473 -21.07 18.60 15.67
C GLU A 473 -19.79 19.07 16.36
N PRO A 474 -19.56 20.36 16.51
CA PRO A 474 -18.32 20.85 17.11
C PRO A 474 -18.25 20.50 18.60
N VAL A 475 -17.08 20.11 19.05
CA VAL A 475 -16.77 19.91 20.47
C VAL A 475 -16.31 21.24 21.05
N GLU A 476 -17.22 21.95 21.75
CA GLU A 476 -16.90 23.26 22.33
C GLU A 476 -15.98 23.17 23.55
N LYS A 477 -15.98 22.05 24.28
CA LYS A 477 -15.24 21.90 25.54
C LYS A 477 -14.73 20.47 25.73
N ALA A 478 -13.46 20.37 26.02
CA ALA A 478 -12.82 19.15 26.49
C ALA A 478 -12.16 19.39 27.86
N LEU A 479 -12.00 18.36 28.64
CA LEU A 479 -11.37 18.44 29.95
C LEU A 479 -9.89 18.14 29.85
N SER A 480 -9.04 18.86 30.57
CA SER A 480 -7.65 18.45 30.73
C SER A 480 -7.54 17.08 31.39
N HIS A 481 -6.42 16.39 31.17
CA HIS A 481 -6.19 15.02 31.66
C HIS A 481 -6.55 14.87 33.16
N GLY A 482 -6.03 15.76 34.03
CA GLY A 482 -6.31 15.70 35.46
C GLY A 482 -7.76 16.00 35.84
N ALA A 483 -8.44 16.87 35.08
CA ALA A 483 -9.85 17.16 35.30
C ALA A 483 -10.77 16.02 34.81
N TRP A 484 -10.38 15.36 33.71
CA TRP A 484 -11.07 14.21 33.15
C TRP A 484 -10.98 13.00 34.08
N LEU A 485 -9.77 12.65 34.58
CA LEU A 485 -9.57 11.55 35.52
C LEU A 485 -10.39 11.70 36.80
N ARG A 486 -10.53 12.93 37.34
CA ARG A 486 -11.37 13.17 38.54
C ARG A 486 -12.84 12.91 38.32
N LYS A 487 -13.31 12.87 37.07
CA LYS A 487 -14.69 12.62 36.70
C LYS A 487 -14.91 11.16 36.22
N VAL A 488 -13.88 10.35 36.14
CA VAL A 488 -14.01 8.93 35.82
C VAL A 488 -14.66 8.22 37.01
N ASP A 489 -15.79 7.59 36.76
CA ASP A 489 -16.50 6.75 37.74
C ASP A 489 -16.38 5.27 37.32
N LEU A 490 -15.30 4.64 37.78
CA LEU A 490 -15.02 3.24 37.48
C LEU A 490 -16.13 2.30 37.96
N ILE A 491 -16.79 2.62 39.08
CA ILE A 491 -17.86 1.78 39.62
C ILE A 491 -19.07 1.81 38.69
N SER A 492 -19.48 3.01 38.27
CA SER A 492 -20.56 3.17 37.29
C SER A 492 -20.20 2.58 35.93
N ALA A 493 -18.95 2.72 35.49
CA ALA A 493 -18.48 2.12 34.24
C ALA A 493 -18.55 0.59 34.29
N LEU A 494 -18.07 -0.03 35.35
CA LEU A 494 -18.14 -1.49 35.55
C LEU A 494 -19.59 -1.98 35.66
N LYS A 495 -20.44 -1.22 36.33
CA LYS A 495 -21.87 -1.54 36.39
C LYS A 495 -22.52 -1.45 35.00
N GLY A 496 -22.27 -0.40 34.25
CA GLY A 496 -22.75 -0.25 32.87
C GLY A 496 -22.27 -1.37 31.96
N LEU A 497 -20.98 -1.74 32.05
CA LEU A 497 -20.42 -2.87 31.30
C LEU A 497 -21.11 -4.19 31.67
N ASN A 498 -21.34 -4.44 32.97
CA ASN A 498 -22.02 -5.65 33.41
C ASN A 498 -23.46 -5.71 32.90
N GLU A 499 -24.20 -4.58 32.97
CA GLU A 499 -25.56 -4.48 32.43
C GLU A 499 -25.58 -4.72 30.91
N ALA A 500 -24.60 -4.16 30.16
CA ALA A 500 -24.48 -4.39 28.73
C ALA A 500 -24.19 -5.88 28.40
N LEU A 501 -23.32 -6.53 29.16
CA LEU A 501 -23.01 -7.95 29.01
C LEU A 501 -24.23 -8.86 29.38
N GLU A 502 -24.99 -8.48 30.41
CA GLU A 502 -26.26 -9.18 30.76
C GLU A 502 -27.29 -9.06 29.62
N ASN A 503 -27.43 -7.84 29.06
CA ASN A 503 -28.32 -7.57 27.93
C ASN A 503 -27.88 -8.30 26.65
N ALA A 504 -26.59 -8.51 26.48
CA ALA A 504 -26.01 -9.30 25.41
C ALA A 504 -26.21 -10.83 25.61
N GLY A 505 -26.81 -11.26 26.71
CA GLY A 505 -27.07 -12.66 26.98
C GLY A 505 -25.88 -13.46 27.52
N VAL A 506 -24.82 -12.79 28.00
CA VAL A 506 -23.63 -13.45 28.56
C VAL A 506 -24.06 -14.32 29.77
N PRO A 507 -23.67 -15.61 29.83
CA PRO A 507 -24.00 -16.50 30.92
C PRO A 507 -23.56 -15.98 32.30
N LYS A 508 -24.42 -16.11 33.30
CA LYS A 508 -24.17 -15.57 34.65
C LYS A 508 -22.89 -16.08 35.30
N ASP A 509 -22.44 -17.27 34.97
CA ASP A 509 -21.20 -17.82 35.50
C ASP A 509 -19.97 -17.13 34.91
N LEU A 510 -20.03 -16.79 33.63
CA LEU A 510 -18.98 -15.96 32.97
C LEU A 510 -18.96 -14.53 33.53
N LEU A 511 -20.12 -13.93 33.77
CA LEU A 511 -20.24 -12.62 34.41
C LEU A 511 -19.64 -12.61 35.81
N ARG A 512 -19.87 -13.64 36.63
CA ARG A 512 -19.25 -13.76 37.94
C ARG A 512 -17.73 -13.91 37.87
N MET A 513 -17.23 -14.69 36.91
CA MET A 513 -15.79 -14.84 36.71
C MET A 513 -15.14 -13.51 36.25
N LEU A 514 -15.75 -12.79 35.32
CA LEU A 514 -15.29 -11.48 34.86
C LEU A 514 -15.30 -10.46 36.01
N SER A 515 -16.36 -10.42 36.82
CA SER A 515 -16.43 -9.50 37.97
C SER A 515 -15.37 -9.81 39.03
N MET A 516 -15.04 -11.08 39.28
CA MET A 516 -13.93 -11.46 40.14
C MET A 516 -12.57 -11.04 39.58
N LEU A 517 -12.32 -11.23 38.30
CA LEU A 517 -11.09 -10.79 37.65
C LEU A 517 -10.95 -9.26 37.68
N LEU A 518 -12.02 -8.54 37.38
CA LEU A 518 -12.03 -7.07 37.41
C LEU A 518 -11.83 -6.53 38.82
N SER A 519 -12.40 -7.19 39.87
CA SER A 519 -12.17 -6.80 41.26
C SER A 519 -10.73 -6.98 41.71
N GLN A 520 -9.96 -7.90 41.12
CA GLN A 520 -8.54 -8.07 41.40
C GLN A 520 -7.66 -7.02 40.71
N LEU A 521 -8.16 -6.40 39.64
CA LEU A 521 -7.45 -5.32 38.93
C LEU A 521 -7.71 -3.93 39.51
N LEU A 522 -8.74 -3.80 40.38
CA LEU A 522 -8.99 -2.54 41.06
C LEU A 522 -8.05 -2.41 42.27
N PRO A 523 -7.34 -1.29 42.44
CA PRO A 523 -6.55 -1.05 43.62
C PRO A 523 -7.44 -1.01 44.88
N ASP A 524 -6.96 -1.61 45.99
CA ASP A 524 -7.62 -1.69 47.31
C ASP A 524 -8.12 -0.33 47.89
N SER A 525 -7.81 0.79 47.23
CA SER A 525 -8.22 2.13 47.65
C SER A 525 -9.62 2.58 47.20
N ALA A 526 -10.35 1.71 46.49
CA ALA A 526 -11.71 2.02 45.99
C ALA A 526 -12.83 1.24 46.75
N ALA A 527 -12.49 0.52 47.82
CA ALA A 527 -13.45 -0.17 48.69
C ALA A 527 -13.89 0.71 49.87
#